data_eb8ecbd2bb93141d2a8332bd8b30fceb
#
_entry.id   eb8ecbd2bb93141d2a8332bd8b30fceb
#
_cell.length_a   1.000
_cell.length_b   1.000
_cell.length_c   1.000
_cell.angle_alpha   90.00
_cell.angle_beta   90.00
_cell.angle_gamma   90.00
#
_symmetry.space_group_name_H-M   'P 1'
#
loop_
_entity.id
_entity.type
_entity.pdbx_description
1 polymer ?
#
loop_
_entity_poly.entity_id
_entity_poly.type
_entity_poly.pdbx_seq_one_letter_code
_entity_poly.pdbx_strand_id
1 'polypeptide(L)'
;MKFVFFIVFFLSGCFFGPVQELHDQIEETYFGNDFIETPTPLEKLQTNIRVDIKELWSENIGEHNGNNLDIFYIDNFIYAATSDGTIKKIDSKSGNKSWEKNIDLIITSGVSGNSENLFFSTADGFLWCM
;
A
#
# COMPACT_ATOMS: atom_id res chain seq x y z
N MET A 1 -6.69 -71.08 -4.86
CA MET A 1 -7.13 -69.82 -5.47
C MET A 1 -8.22 -69.14 -4.64
N LYS A 2 -8.07 -69.09 -3.31
CA LYS A 2 -9.01 -68.46 -2.36
C LYS A 2 -8.34 -67.48 -1.36
N PHE A 3 -7.03 -67.29 -1.45
CA PHE A 3 -6.25 -66.48 -0.49
C PHE A 3 -5.92 -65.07 -0.99
N VAL A 4 -6.07 -64.82 -2.28
CA VAL A 4 -5.76 -63.50 -2.88
C VAL A 4 -6.88 -62.48 -2.73
N PHE A 5 -8.13 -62.95 -2.49
CA PHE A 5 -9.30 -62.06 -2.37
C PHE A 5 -9.44 -61.40 -1.01
N PHE A 6 -8.72 -61.90 0.01
CA PHE A 6 -8.82 -61.37 1.37
C PHE A 6 -7.85 -60.21 1.64
N ILE A 7 -6.79 -60.08 0.82
CA ILE A 7 -5.79 -59.03 1.00
C ILE A 7 -6.21 -57.68 0.39
N VAL A 8 -7.07 -57.75 -0.64
CA VAL A 8 -7.54 -56.53 -1.33
C VAL A 8 -8.59 -55.77 -0.50
N PHE A 9 -9.30 -56.45 0.41
CA PHE A 9 -10.34 -55.83 1.25
C PHE A 9 -9.78 -55.07 2.47
N PHE A 10 -8.51 -55.34 2.85
CA PHE A 10 -7.87 -54.65 3.97
C PHE A 10 -7.15 -53.35 3.57
N LEU A 11 -7.00 -53.06 2.27
CA LEU A 11 -6.36 -51.86 1.76
C LEU A 11 -7.31 -50.72 1.42
N SER A 12 -8.64 -50.96 1.44
CA SER A 12 -9.64 -49.94 1.16
C SER A 12 -10.37 -49.39 2.42
N GLY A 13 -10.01 -49.86 3.58
CA GLY A 13 -10.52 -49.36 4.87
C GLY A 13 -9.58 -48.31 5.46
N CYS A 14 -9.30 -47.27 4.72
CA CYS A 14 -8.39 -46.20 5.10
C CYS A 14 -8.99 -45.20 5.96
N PHE A 15 -8.52 -45.09 7.01
CA PHE A 15 -7.64 -44.07 7.55
C PHE A 15 -7.99 -42.57 7.18
N PHE A 16 -9.27 -42.25 6.97
CA PHE A 16 -9.70 -40.85 6.88
C PHE A 16 -10.26 -40.29 8.19
N GLY A 17 -10.58 -41.13 9.16
CA GLY A 17 -11.13 -40.71 10.45
C GLY A 17 -10.18 -39.82 11.28
N PRO A 18 -8.89 -40.21 11.51
CA PRO A 18 -8.04 -39.44 12.39
C PRO A 18 -7.53 -38.11 11.82
N VAL A 19 -7.58 -37.94 10.50
CA VAL A 19 -7.18 -36.69 9.88
C VAL A 19 -8.27 -35.62 10.00
N GLN A 20 -9.53 -36.02 9.92
CA GLN A 20 -10.66 -35.15 10.09
C GLN A 20 -10.80 -34.65 11.53
N GLU A 21 -10.66 -35.58 12.49
CA GLU A 21 -10.65 -35.25 13.92
C GLU A 21 -9.49 -34.30 14.30
N LEU A 22 -8.31 -34.52 13.69
CA LEU A 22 -7.17 -33.63 13.91
C LEU A 22 -7.39 -32.25 13.28
N HIS A 23 -8.07 -32.18 12.14
CA HIS A 23 -8.41 -30.92 11.49
C HIS A 23 -9.39 -30.12 12.33
N ASP A 24 -10.45 -30.76 12.81
CA ASP A 24 -11.47 -30.16 13.67
C ASP A 24 -10.88 -29.69 15.01
N GLN A 25 -9.93 -30.44 15.60
CA GLN A 25 -9.20 -30.01 16.80
C GLN A 25 -8.26 -28.84 16.58
N ILE A 26 -7.66 -28.75 15.40
CA ILE A 26 -6.80 -27.60 15.04
C ILE A 26 -7.65 -26.37 14.82
N GLU A 27 -8.78 -26.47 14.12
CA GLU A 27 -9.70 -25.36 13.93
C GLU A 27 -10.27 -24.84 15.26
N GLU A 28 -10.68 -25.73 16.18
CA GLU A 28 -11.14 -25.31 17.51
C GLU A 28 -10.03 -24.69 18.37
N THR A 29 -8.78 -25.17 18.26
CA THR A 29 -7.67 -24.71 19.11
C THR A 29 -7.01 -23.43 18.58
N TYR A 30 -6.93 -23.25 17.27
CA TYR A 30 -6.24 -22.10 16.66
C TYR A 30 -7.19 -21.06 16.08
N PHE A 31 -8.41 -21.45 15.72
CA PHE A 31 -9.44 -20.59 15.16
C PHE A 31 -10.72 -20.63 15.98
N GLY A 32 -10.61 -20.98 17.28
CA GLY A 32 -11.75 -21.02 18.20
C GLY A 32 -12.59 -19.75 18.08
N ASN A 33 -13.90 -19.89 18.32
CA ASN A 33 -14.93 -18.87 18.17
C ASN A 33 -14.67 -17.55 18.92
N ASP A 34 -13.61 -17.47 19.72
CA ASP A 34 -13.23 -16.29 20.49
C ASP A 34 -12.61 -15.16 19.60
N PHE A 35 -12.29 -15.45 18.32
CA PHE A 35 -11.78 -14.45 17.36
C PHE A 35 -12.83 -13.90 16.41
N ILE A 36 -14.06 -14.38 16.45
CA ILE A 36 -15.16 -13.68 15.80
C ILE A 36 -15.66 -12.62 16.77
N GLU A 37 -14.85 -11.62 17.03
CA GLU A 37 -15.37 -10.36 17.52
C GLU A 37 -16.38 -9.89 16.47
N THR A 38 -17.65 -9.93 16.84
CA THR A 38 -18.68 -9.29 16.02
C THR A 38 -18.21 -7.85 15.80
N PRO A 39 -18.06 -7.41 14.55
CA PRO A 39 -17.53 -6.07 14.28
C PRO A 39 -18.35 -5.08 15.09
N THR A 40 -17.68 -4.36 15.97
CA THR A 40 -18.32 -3.30 16.77
C THR A 40 -19.00 -2.37 15.78
N PRO A 41 -20.31 -2.11 15.92
CA PRO A 41 -20.99 -1.18 15.02
C PRO A 41 -20.21 0.13 15.02
N LEU A 42 -19.83 0.60 13.83
CA LEU A 42 -19.18 1.89 13.69
C LEU A 42 -20.03 2.95 14.38
N GLU A 43 -19.43 3.67 15.32
CA GLU A 43 -20.09 4.79 15.96
C GLU A 43 -20.53 5.77 14.88
N LYS A 44 -21.80 6.18 14.92
CA LYS A 44 -22.31 7.15 13.95
C LYS A 44 -21.46 8.42 14.05
N LEU A 45 -20.74 8.73 12.99
CA LEU A 45 -20.06 10.01 12.85
C LEU A 45 -21.03 11.13 13.20
N GLN A 46 -20.65 11.96 14.17
CA GLN A 46 -21.42 13.16 14.46
C GLN A 46 -21.38 14.06 13.23
N THR A 47 -22.49 14.14 12.53
CA THR A 47 -22.63 14.91 11.28
C THR A 47 -22.51 16.43 11.47
N ASN A 48 -22.21 16.90 12.65
CA ASN A 48 -22.12 18.31 13.01
C ASN A 48 -20.70 18.88 12.94
N ILE A 49 -19.70 18.08 12.61
CA ILE A 49 -18.34 18.59 12.39
C ILE A 49 -18.31 19.24 11.01
N ARG A 50 -18.55 20.53 10.95
CA ARG A 50 -18.25 21.34 9.76
C ARG A 50 -16.77 21.68 9.81
N VAL A 51 -15.99 21.08 8.92
CA VAL A 51 -14.63 21.52 8.67
C VAL A 51 -14.70 22.55 7.57
N ASP A 52 -14.45 23.81 7.88
CA ASP A 52 -14.33 24.87 6.89
C ASP A 52 -12.94 24.77 6.23
N ILE A 53 -12.90 24.22 5.03
CA ILE A 53 -11.69 24.14 4.22
C ILE A 53 -11.57 25.42 3.43
N LYS A 54 -10.47 26.15 3.62
CA LYS A 54 -10.14 27.34 2.85
C LYS A 54 -8.93 27.03 1.97
N GLU A 55 -9.08 27.23 0.67
CA GLU A 55 -7.94 27.23 -0.23
C GLU A 55 -7.04 28.44 0.09
N LEU A 56 -5.77 28.15 0.35
CA LEU A 56 -4.76 29.17 0.59
C LEU A 56 -4.05 29.56 -0.71
N TRP A 57 -3.74 28.58 -1.52
CA TRP A 57 -3.12 28.75 -2.83
C TRP A 57 -3.29 27.46 -3.63
N SER A 58 -3.10 27.55 -4.94
CA SER A 58 -2.96 26.39 -5.83
C SER A 58 -1.83 26.64 -6.83
N GLU A 59 -1.08 25.60 -7.15
CA GLU A 59 0.02 25.64 -8.09
C GLU A 59 -0.08 24.47 -9.07
N ASN A 60 0.09 24.77 -10.35
CA ASN A 60 0.10 23.73 -11.37
C ASN A 60 1.46 23.04 -11.39
N ILE A 61 1.50 21.77 -11.07
CA ILE A 61 2.73 20.98 -11.04
C ILE A 61 3.06 20.32 -12.40
N GLY A 62 2.14 20.35 -13.36
CA GLY A 62 2.31 19.72 -14.66
C GLY A 62 1.40 18.49 -14.85
N GLU A 63 1.62 17.76 -15.93
CA GLU A 63 0.87 16.54 -16.23
C GLU A 63 1.44 15.34 -15.49
N HIS A 64 0.55 14.50 -14.99
CA HIS A 64 0.89 13.27 -14.30
C HIS A 64 0.14 12.10 -14.93
N ASN A 65 0.87 11.16 -15.52
CA ASN A 65 0.30 9.99 -16.22
C ASN A 65 0.15 8.75 -15.34
N GLY A 66 0.27 8.90 -14.03
CA GLY A 66 0.21 7.79 -13.07
C GLY A 66 -0.84 8.01 -11.99
N ASN A 67 -1.18 6.94 -11.29
CA ASN A 67 -2.18 6.95 -10.23
C ASN A 67 -1.65 7.49 -8.89
N ASN A 68 -0.33 7.66 -8.75
CA ASN A 68 0.31 8.03 -7.49
C ASN A 68 1.18 9.27 -7.69
N LEU A 69 0.62 10.42 -7.36
CA LEU A 69 1.40 11.63 -7.16
C LEU A 69 1.80 11.69 -5.69
N ASP A 70 3.02 11.30 -5.40
CA ASP A 70 3.58 11.46 -4.06
C ASP A 70 4.28 12.80 -3.96
N ILE A 71 3.85 13.62 -3.01
CA ILE A 71 4.50 14.87 -2.65
C ILE A 71 5.34 14.68 -1.38
N PHE A 72 6.47 15.33 -1.32
CA PHE A 72 7.35 15.31 -0.17
C PHE A 72 7.39 16.69 0.49
N TYR A 73 7.15 16.76 1.81
CA TYR A 73 7.17 17.98 2.56
C TYR A 73 8.29 17.97 3.60
N ILE A 74 9.17 18.95 3.55
CA ILE A 74 10.23 19.17 4.55
C ILE A 74 10.61 20.65 4.61
N ASP A 75 10.94 21.15 5.78
CA ASP A 75 11.47 22.50 6.04
C ASP A 75 10.63 23.64 5.41
N ASN A 76 9.30 23.54 5.48
CA ASN A 76 8.33 24.45 4.86
C ASN A 76 8.34 24.45 3.32
N PHE A 77 8.92 23.45 2.68
CA PHE A 77 8.88 23.29 1.24
C PHE A 77 8.15 22.00 0.86
N ILE A 78 7.44 22.07 -0.23
CA ILE A 78 6.80 20.95 -0.89
C ILE A 78 7.61 20.62 -2.15
N TYR A 79 7.94 19.36 -2.31
CA TYR A 79 8.59 18.85 -3.51
C TYR A 79 7.59 17.96 -4.24
N ALA A 80 7.45 18.20 -5.53
CA ALA A 80 6.60 17.41 -6.41
C ALA A 80 7.37 17.06 -7.68
N ALA A 81 7.17 15.83 -8.17
CA ALA A 81 7.75 15.39 -9.44
C ALA A 81 6.65 14.89 -10.37
N THR A 82 6.79 15.21 -11.64
CA THR A 82 5.89 14.76 -12.70
C THR A 82 6.55 13.65 -13.53
N SER A 83 5.75 12.86 -14.20
CA SER A 83 6.24 11.72 -14.97
C SER A 83 7.10 12.12 -16.17
N ASP A 84 7.05 13.37 -16.62
CA ASP A 84 7.90 13.91 -17.68
C ASP A 84 9.31 14.31 -17.22
N GLY A 85 9.62 14.08 -15.93
CA GLY A 85 10.92 14.39 -15.36
C GLY A 85 11.05 15.78 -14.74
N THR A 86 9.95 16.53 -14.62
CA THR A 86 9.98 17.85 -13.98
C THR A 86 9.84 17.71 -12.47
N ILE A 87 10.77 18.32 -11.74
CA ILE A 87 10.76 18.39 -10.26
C ILE A 87 10.63 19.85 -9.86
N LYS A 88 9.68 20.13 -8.95
CA LYS A 88 9.42 21.48 -8.43
C LYS A 88 9.61 21.54 -6.93
N LYS A 89 10.18 22.63 -6.47
CA LYS A 89 10.22 23.02 -5.05
C LYS A 89 9.32 24.24 -4.86
N ILE A 90 8.35 24.12 -3.96
CA ILE A 90 7.30 25.11 -3.74
C ILE A 90 7.32 25.50 -2.25
N ASP A 91 7.24 26.78 -1.95
CA ASP A 91 7.07 27.26 -0.58
C ASP A 91 5.66 26.92 -0.09
N SER A 92 5.56 26.17 1.00
CA SER A 92 4.28 25.63 1.49
C SER A 92 3.31 26.70 2.01
N LYS A 93 3.79 27.88 2.38
CA LYS A 93 2.95 28.96 2.91
C LYS A 93 2.39 29.85 1.82
N SER A 94 3.22 30.17 0.85
CA SER A 94 2.86 31.13 -0.21
C SER A 94 2.43 30.47 -1.52
N GLY A 95 2.76 29.17 -1.73
CA GLY A 95 2.58 28.51 -3.02
C GLY A 95 3.59 28.92 -4.09
N ASN A 96 4.53 29.81 -3.75
CA ASN A 96 5.51 30.29 -4.73
C ASN A 96 6.53 29.19 -5.08
N LYS A 97 6.76 29.01 -6.36
CA LYS A 97 7.79 28.12 -6.85
C LYS A 97 9.17 28.68 -6.55
N SER A 98 9.97 27.94 -5.77
CA SER A 98 11.35 28.31 -5.45
C SER A 98 12.31 27.95 -6.57
N TRP A 99 12.13 26.75 -7.13
CA TRP A 99 12.85 26.32 -8.31
C TRP A 99 12.09 25.18 -9.02
N GLU A 100 12.46 24.96 -10.29
CA GLU A 100 11.98 23.90 -11.15
C GLU A 100 13.14 23.36 -11.96
N LYS A 101 13.21 22.03 -12.12
CA LYS A 101 14.23 21.36 -12.89
C LYS A 101 13.59 20.19 -13.65
N ASN A 102 13.88 20.11 -14.94
CA ASN A 102 13.60 18.93 -15.75
C ASN A 102 14.89 18.13 -15.94
N ILE A 103 14.81 16.82 -15.76
CA ILE A 103 15.95 15.90 -15.87
C ILE A 103 15.91 15.08 -17.16
N ASP A 104 14.92 15.29 -18.01
CA ASP A 104 14.72 14.56 -19.29
C ASP A 104 14.63 13.03 -19.11
N LEU A 105 14.13 12.57 -17.95
CA LEU A 105 13.91 11.16 -17.64
C LEU A 105 12.47 10.95 -17.19
N ILE A 106 11.91 9.77 -17.46
CA ILE A 106 10.59 9.40 -16.98
C ILE A 106 10.68 9.02 -15.50
N ILE A 107 10.12 9.83 -14.61
CA ILE A 107 10.03 9.54 -13.18
C ILE A 107 8.85 8.61 -12.93
N THR A 108 9.07 7.53 -12.19
CA THR A 108 8.07 6.49 -11.90
C THR A 108 7.66 6.41 -10.44
N SER A 109 8.38 7.09 -9.55
CA SER A 109 8.03 7.20 -8.12
C SER A 109 7.70 8.64 -7.75
N GLY A 110 7.13 8.81 -6.56
CA GLY A 110 7.16 10.10 -5.88
C GLY A 110 8.58 10.52 -5.49
N VAL A 111 8.69 11.73 -4.97
CA VAL A 111 9.93 12.26 -4.42
C VAL A 111 9.96 12.00 -2.91
N SER A 112 11.12 11.60 -2.40
CA SER A 112 11.41 11.52 -0.97
C SER A 112 12.78 12.12 -0.68
N GLY A 113 13.13 12.31 0.59
CA GLY A 113 14.46 12.84 0.87
C GLY A 113 14.65 13.38 2.28
N ASN A 114 15.61 14.26 2.39
CA ASN A 114 15.91 15.04 3.58
C ASN A 114 16.20 16.52 3.20
N SER A 115 16.72 17.32 4.12
CA SER A 115 17.04 18.73 3.86
C SER A 115 18.13 18.95 2.80
N GLU A 116 18.94 17.94 2.51
CA GLU A 116 20.09 18.04 1.62
C GLU A 116 19.93 17.28 0.31
N ASN A 117 19.18 16.18 0.31
CA ASN A 117 19.08 15.27 -0.82
C ASN A 117 17.64 14.89 -1.13
N LEU A 118 17.32 14.79 -2.40
CA LEU A 118 16.07 14.25 -2.91
C LEU A 118 16.34 12.91 -3.63
N PHE A 119 15.44 11.95 -3.43
CA PHE A 119 15.50 10.63 -4.03
C PHE A 119 14.25 10.37 -4.85
N PHE A 120 14.41 9.79 -6.02
CA PHE A 120 13.32 9.34 -6.88
C PHE A 120 13.80 8.22 -7.81
N SER A 121 12.88 7.42 -8.33
CA SER A 121 13.19 6.37 -9.30
C SER A 121 12.71 6.73 -10.70
N THR A 122 13.38 6.17 -11.69
CA THR A 122 13.11 6.39 -13.11
C THR A 122 12.71 5.10 -13.82
N ALA A 123 12.11 5.22 -15.00
CA ALA A 123 11.55 4.09 -15.74
C ALA A 123 12.64 3.10 -16.24
N ASP A 124 13.87 3.54 -16.35
CA ASP A 124 15.04 2.72 -16.70
C ASP A 124 15.59 1.91 -15.50
N GLY A 125 14.92 2.00 -14.33
CA GLY A 125 15.21 1.19 -13.15
C GLY A 125 16.30 1.77 -12.24
N PHE A 126 16.69 3.03 -12.41
CA PHE A 126 17.65 3.68 -11.52
C PHE A 126 16.98 4.43 -10.38
N LEU A 127 17.65 4.46 -9.23
CA LEU A 127 17.39 5.36 -8.13
C LEU A 127 18.35 6.55 -8.23
N TRP A 128 17.79 7.73 -8.27
CA TRP A 128 18.52 8.97 -8.36
C TRP A 128 18.57 9.70 -7.02
N CYS A 129 19.70 10.34 -6.76
CA CYS A 129 19.91 11.24 -5.64
C CYS A 129 20.35 12.60 -6.20
N MET A 130 19.66 13.67 -5.78
CA MET A 130 19.89 15.02 -6.27
C MET A 130 20.06 15.97 -5.09
#